data_8fd2adb8703d35facfc10ddddb61c18b
#
_entry.id   8fd2adb8703d35facfc10ddddb61c18b
#
_cell.length_a   1.000
_cell.length_b   1.000
_cell.length_c   1.000
_cell.angle_alpha   90.00
_cell.angle_beta   90.00
_cell.angle_gamma   90.00
#
_symmetry.space_group_name_H-M   'P 1'
#
loop_
_entity.id
_entity.type
_entity.pdbx_description
1 polymer ?
#
loop_
_entity_poly.entity_id
_entity_poly.type
_entity_poly.pdbx_seq_one_letter_code
_entity_poly.pdbx_strand_id
1 'polypeptide(L)'
;MFETVKNMDDKFCNLSVGFIGKTAGIWNKQGFAKEFKLLEGNPLESVSWRGVDIGFLIADGREKEDVNNLKKAVEAAKNTGISVLIPILISVEQIEVPAPLLTINPENYAGESDIYKNIYQAVKSIYDVACIPGLVNLDLCDVQAVCNDKKKLLLATGEAEGEKACKIAAMEAINKLTKQNGKAQSVGTTVLLNVTGSEANLSMYEIQDVSETIYDWLDDKQTAIIWGASIDESLDDVIRVSILIGE
;
A
#
# COMPACT_ATOMS: atom_id res chain seq x y z
N MET A 1 -4.85 -17.86 27.77
CA MET A 1 -6.22 -17.64 27.27
C MET A 1 -6.36 -16.13 27.09
N PHE A 2 -5.95 -15.61 25.94
CA PHE A 2 -6.13 -14.20 25.60
C PHE A 2 -7.41 -14.12 24.78
N GLU A 3 -8.44 -13.53 25.37
CA GLU A 3 -9.66 -13.20 24.64
C GLU A 3 -9.34 -12.16 23.59
N THR A 4 -9.51 -12.50 22.34
CA THR A 4 -9.51 -11.60 21.20
C THR A 4 -10.70 -10.67 21.33
N VAL A 5 -10.51 -9.52 21.97
CA VAL A 5 -11.48 -8.43 21.93
C VAL A 5 -11.34 -7.77 20.56
N LYS A 6 -12.10 -8.26 19.59
CA LYS A 6 -12.37 -7.53 18.35
C LYS A 6 -13.36 -6.40 18.65
N ASN A 7 -12.92 -5.36 19.34
CA ASN A 7 -13.63 -4.08 19.32
C ASN A 7 -13.15 -3.29 18.11
N MET A 8 -14.07 -2.97 17.21
CA MET A 8 -13.83 -2.11 16.05
C MET A 8 -13.36 -0.68 16.43
N ASP A 9 -13.27 -0.37 17.71
CA ASP A 9 -12.93 0.97 18.24
C ASP A 9 -11.42 1.14 18.54
N ASP A 10 -10.59 0.08 18.45
CA ASP A 10 -9.15 0.15 18.72
C ASP A 10 -8.31 0.32 17.43
N LYS A 11 -8.80 1.06 16.44
CA LYS A 11 -8.03 1.40 15.25
C LYS A 11 -7.02 2.49 15.56
N PHE A 12 -5.74 2.22 15.32
CA PHE A 12 -4.65 3.20 15.49
C PHE A 12 -4.74 4.38 14.52
N CYS A 13 -5.46 4.22 13.39
CA CYS A 13 -5.68 5.29 12.43
C CYS A 13 -6.99 5.13 11.63
N ASN A 14 -7.51 6.24 11.12
CA ASN A 14 -8.68 6.27 10.23
C ASN A 14 -8.23 6.23 8.77
N LEU A 15 -8.27 5.04 8.17
CA LEU A 15 -8.02 4.87 6.75
C LEU A 15 -9.33 4.88 5.96
N SER A 16 -9.35 5.61 4.83
CA SER A 16 -10.51 5.66 3.93
C SER A 16 -10.10 5.56 2.47
N VAL A 17 -10.94 4.87 1.67
CA VAL A 17 -10.74 4.67 0.24
C VAL A 17 -11.80 5.45 -0.54
N GLY A 18 -11.35 6.42 -1.33
CA GLY A 18 -12.16 7.22 -2.24
C GLY A 18 -11.98 6.80 -3.70
N PHE A 19 -12.99 7.04 -4.52
CA PHE A 19 -13.04 6.61 -5.91
C PHE A 19 -13.41 7.76 -6.84
N ILE A 20 -12.77 7.78 -8.00
CA ILE A 20 -13.07 8.72 -9.09
C ILE A 20 -13.64 7.94 -10.28
N GLY A 21 -14.70 8.45 -10.87
CA GLY A 21 -15.34 7.85 -12.04
C GLY A 21 -15.95 6.48 -11.78
N LYS A 22 -15.66 5.52 -12.65
CA LYS A 22 -16.24 4.16 -12.63
C LYS A 22 -15.57 3.21 -11.62
N THR A 23 -14.47 3.61 -11.03
CA THR A 23 -13.62 2.73 -10.21
C THR A 23 -14.35 2.15 -8.99
N ALA A 24 -15.25 2.92 -8.36
CA ALA A 24 -16.09 2.45 -7.26
C ALA A 24 -16.97 1.25 -7.64
N GLY A 25 -17.59 1.31 -8.81
CA GLY A 25 -18.46 0.23 -9.29
C GLY A 25 -17.71 -1.07 -9.55
N ILE A 26 -16.46 -0.96 -10.05
CA ILE A 26 -15.61 -2.11 -10.31
C ILE A 26 -15.11 -2.70 -8.98
N TRP A 27 -14.63 -1.87 -8.07
CA TRP A 27 -14.19 -2.27 -6.72
C TRP A 27 -15.27 -3.05 -5.97
N ASN A 28 -16.50 -2.53 -5.96
CA ASN A 28 -17.62 -3.17 -5.28
C ASN A 28 -17.96 -4.56 -5.86
N LYS A 29 -17.83 -4.75 -7.18
CA LYS A 29 -18.05 -6.03 -7.83
C LYS A 29 -17.02 -7.09 -7.44
N GLN A 30 -15.81 -6.69 -7.06
CA GLN A 30 -14.77 -7.61 -6.60
C GLN A 30 -14.98 -8.09 -5.14
N GLY A 31 -15.91 -7.49 -4.41
CA GLY A 31 -16.22 -7.88 -3.04
C GLY A 31 -15.28 -7.31 -1.97
N PHE A 32 -14.36 -6.42 -2.34
CA PHE A 32 -13.37 -5.82 -1.43
C PHE A 32 -13.94 -4.76 -0.47
N ALA A 33 -15.17 -4.33 -0.70
CA ALA A 33 -15.78 -3.20 0.03
C ALA A 33 -15.99 -3.43 1.55
N LYS A 34 -15.85 -4.66 2.04
CA LYS A 34 -16.17 -5.00 3.44
C LYS A 34 -15.02 -4.78 4.42
N GLU A 35 -13.78 -4.71 3.96
CA GLU A 35 -12.60 -4.63 4.84
C GLU A 35 -12.19 -3.19 5.13
N PHE A 36 -12.39 -2.27 4.20
CA PHE A 36 -11.96 -0.90 4.34
C PHE A 36 -13.15 0.04 4.46
N LYS A 37 -12.95 1.12 5.24
CA LYS A 37 -13.91 2.22 5.25
C LYS A 37 -13.85 2.93 3.90
N LEU A 38 -14.98 2.99 3.21
CA LEU A 38 -15.09 3.83 2.01
C LEU A 38 -15.27 5.29 2.43
N LEU A 39 -14.70 6.20 1.63
CA LEU A 39 -14.87 7.62 1.85
C LEU A 39 -16.35 7.99 1.72
N GLU A 40 -16.88 8.64 2.74
CA GLU A 40 -18.26 9.13 2.74
C GLU A 40 -18.33 10.47 2.02
N GLY A 41 -19.27 10.61 1.07
CA GLY A 41 -19.49 11.84 0.31
C GLY A 41 -18.66 11.92 -0.97
N ASN A 42 -18.52 13.15 -1.47
CA ASN A 42 -17.83 13.44 -2.73
C ASN A 42 -16.32 13.66 -2.49
N PRO A 43 -15.42 12.87 -3.10
CA PRO A 43 -13.97 13.05 -2.94
C PRO A 43 -13.45 14.44 -3.34
N LEU A 44 -14.19 15.17 -4.19
CA LEU A 44 -13.83 16.51 -4.62
C LEU A 44 -14.12 17.58 -3.56
N GLU A 45 -14.74 17.22 -2.45
CA GLU A 45 -15.13 18.14 -1.38
C GLU A 45 -14.28 17.89 -0.13
N SER A 46 -13.63 18.94 0.39
CA SER A 46 -12.76 18.81 1.58
C SER A 46 -13.51 18.28 2.81
N VAL A 47 -14.83 18.52 2.92
CA VAL A 47 -15.62 18.02 4.05
C VAL A 47 -15.60 16.49 4.14
N SER A 48 -15.52 15.79 3.01
CA SER A 48 -15.49 14.32 2.94
C SER A 48 -14.21 13.73 3.55
N TRP A 49 -13.13 14.50 3.63
CA TRP A 49 -11.82 14.07 4.12
C TRP A 49 -11.55 14.40 5.59
N ARG A 50 -12.51 15.03 6.28
CA ARG A 50 -12.34 15.40 7.69
C ARG A 50 -12.23 14.15 8.56
N GLY A 51 -11.18 14.09 9.39
CA GLY A 51 -10.92 12.97 10.30
C GLY A 51 -10.39 11.73 9.62
N VAL A 52 -9.96 11.81 8.35
CA VAL A 52 -9.21 10.76 7.66
C VAL A 52 -7.73 11.00 7.90
N ASP A 53 -7.02 9.98 8.42
CA ASP A 53 -5.58 10.02 8.65
C ASP A 53 -4.82 9.54 7.42
N ILE A 54 -5.26 8.42 6.82
CA ILE A 54 -4.72 7.86 5.59
C ILE A 54 -5.82 7.78 4.54
N GLY A 55 -5.62 8.43 3.41
CA GLY A 55 -6.55 8.44 2.28
C GLY A 55 -5.98 7.77 1.05
N PHE A 56 -6.75 6.88 0.44
CA PHE A 56 -6.50 6.39 -0.92
C PHE A 56 -7.50 7.00 -1.88
N LEU A 57 -7.02 7.39 -3.07
CA LEU A 57 -7.85 7.87 -4.17
C LEU A 57 -7.59 7.03 -5.41
N ILE A 58 -8.57 6.24 -5.83
CA ILE A 58 -8.44 5.35 -6.99
C ILE A 58 -9.10 5.98 -8.20
N ALA A 59 -8.34 6.15 -9.30
CA ALA A 59 -8.81 6.71 -10.56
C ALA A 59 -8.33 5.90 -11.76
N ASP A 60 -9.10 5.97 -12.85
CA ASP A 60 -8.72 5.40 -14.14
C ASP A 60 -8.16 6.51 -15.05
N GLY A 61 -6.86 6.45 -15.33
CA GLY A 61 -6.16 7.45 -16.14
C GLY A 61 -6.45 7.39 -17.63
N ARG A 62 -7.17 6.37 -18.10
CA ARG A 62 -7.63 6.28 -19.49
C ARG A 62 -8.68 7.36 -19.82
N GLU A 63 -9.36 7.90 -18.82
CA GLU A 63 -10.33 8.97 -18.95
C GLU A 63 -9.74 10.30 -18.47
N LYS A 64 -9.58 11.29 -19.36
CA LYS A 64 -9.01 12.61 -19.02
C LYS A 64 -9.77 13.35 -17.93
N GLU A 65 -11.09 13.17 -17.87
CA GLU A 65 -11.93 13.76 -16.84
C GLU A 65 -11.60 13.19 -15.46
N ASP A 66 -11.39 11.87 -15.35
CA ASP A 66 -11.03 11.21 -14.10
C ASP A 66 -9.66 11.67 -13.59
N VAL A 67 -8.69 11.90 -14.48
CA VAL A 67 -7.39 12.50 -14.12
C VAL A 67 -7.55 13.91 -13.54
N ASN A 68 -8.39 14.75 -14.17
CA ASN A 68 -8.65 16.09 -13.67
C ASN A 68 -9.39 16.08 -12.32
N ASN A 69 -10.34 15.18 -12.17
CA ASN A 69 -11.06 15.00 -10.92
C ASN A 69 -10.15 14.45 -9.82
N LEU A 70 -9.22 13.53 -10.15
CA LEU A 70 -8.20 13.06 -9.20
C LEU A 70 -7.37 14.23 -8.67
N LYS A 71 -6.88 15.12 -9.52
CA LYS A 71 -6.11 16.30 -9.10
C LYS A 71 -6.90 17.20 -8.15
N LYS A 72 -8.17 17.48 -8.48
CA LYS A 72 -9.05 18.27 -7.60
C LYS A 72 -9.32 17.58 -6.26
N ALA A 73 -9.54 16.27 -6.27
CA ALA A 73 -9.77 15.49 -5.05
C ALA A 73 -8.51 15.46 -4.16
N VAL A 74 -7.32 15.38 -4.75
CA VAL A 74 -6.05 15.49 -4.02
C VAL A 74 -5.93 16.86 -3.33
N GLU A 75 -6.25 17.94 -4.02
CA GLU A 75 -6.26 19.28 -3.42
C GLU A 75 -7.30 19.40 -2.30
N ALA A 76 -8.50 18.86 -2.51
CA ALA A 76 -9.55 18.86 -1.51
C ALA A 76 -9.14 18.11 -0.23
N ALA A 77 -8.49 16.95 -0.36
CA ALA A 77 -7.99 16.17 0.76
C ALA A 77 -6.85 16.89 1.48
N LYS A 78 -5.87 17.43 0.77
CA LYS A 78 -4.72 18.17 1.35
C LYS A 78 -5.16 19.37 2.16
N ASN A 79 -6.23 20.05 1.77
CA ASN A 79 -6.78 21.21 2.50
C ASN A 79 -7.37 20.86 3.88
N THR A 80 -7.52 19.58 4.22
CA THR A 80 -7.99 19.13 5.54
C THR A 80 -6.86 18.80 6.51
N GLY A 81 -5.60 18.82 6.04
CA GLY A 81 -4.44 18.40 6.84
C GLY A 81 -4.34 16.89 6.98
N ILE A 82 -4.86 16.11 6.01
CA ILE A 82 -4.69 14.65 5.97
C ILE A 82 -3.21 14.28 6.11
N SER A 83 -2.93 13.29 6.93
CA SER A 83 -1.56 12.92 7.28
C SER A 83 -0.83 12.20 6.14
N VAL A 84 -1.52 11.28 5.46
CA VAL A 84 -1.03 10.53 4.30
C VAL A 84 -2.11 10.48 3.24
N LEU A 85 -1.78 10.86 2.00
CA LEU A 85 -2.68 10.73 0.86
C LEU A 85 -1.96 10.00 -0.27
N ILE A 86 -2.50 8.87 -0.70
CA ILE A 86 -1.95 8.01 -1.75
C ILE A 86 -2.93 7.92 -2.91
N PRO A 87 -2.79 8.77 -3.94
CA PRO A 87 -3.49 8.57 -5.18
C PRO A 87 -2.99 7.31 -5.88
N ILE A 88 -3.91 6.49 -6.39
CA ILE A 88 -3.64 5.31 -7.21
C ILE A 88 -4.23 5.55 -8.58
N LEU A 89 -3.40 5.58 -9.60
CA LEU A 89 -3.80 5.84 -10.97
C LEU A 89 -3.54 4.61 -11.86
N ILE A 90 -4.59 4.09 -12.48
CA ILE A 90 -4.48 3.06 -13.51
C ILE A 90 -4.12 3.76 -14.83
N SER A 91 -2.86 3.69 -15.25
CA SER A 91 -2.39 4.41 -16.45
C SER A 91 -1.13 3.79 -17.03
N VAL A 92 -0.97 3.87 -18.34
CA VAL A 92 0.29 3.63 -19.06
C VAL A 92 1.15 4.88 -19.12
N GLU A 93 0.54 6.06 -19.01
CA GLU A 93 1.23 7.34 -19.10
C GLU A 93 1.69 7.81 -17.73
N GLN A 94 2.81 8.53 -17.70
CA GLN A 94 3.24 9.24 -16.50
C GLN A 94 2.45 10.54 -16.39
N ILE A 95 1.71 10.67 -15.30
CA ILE A 95 0.86 11.83 -15.02
C ILE A 95 1.32 12.45 -13.71
N GLU A 96 1.56 13.75 -13.71
CA GLU A 96 1.89 14.48 -12.49
C GLU A 96 0.63 14.84 -11.70
N VAL A 97 0.67 14.49 -10.42
CA VAL A 97 -0.35 14.80 -9.42
C VAL A 97 0.36 15.45 -8.23
N PRO A 98 -0.23 16.44 -7.53
CA PRO A 98 0.43 17.12 -6.42
C PRO A 98 0.41 16.29 -5.10
N ALA A 99 0.69 14.99 -5.21
CA ALA A 99 0.80 14.03 -4.12
C ALA A 99 1.65 12.83 -4.59
N PRO A 100 2.21 12.03 -3.69
CA PRO A 100 2.95 10.82 -4.04
C PRO A 100 2.04 9.83 -4.77
N LEU A 101 2.31 9.60 -6.04
CA LEU A 101 1.44 8.82 -6.93
C LEU A 101 1.90 7.37 -7.04
N LEU A 102 1.00 6.44 -6.77
CA LEU A 102 1.16 5.03 -7.11
C LEU A 102 0.51 4.78 -8.50
N THR A 103 1.32 4.48 -9.50
CA THR A 103 0.83 4.20 -10.85
C THR A 103 0.76 2.68 -11.09
N ILE A 104 -0.38 2.21 -11.55
CA ILE A 104 -0.62 0.83 -11.95
C ILE A 104 -0.71 0.79 -13.48
N ASN A 105 0.31 0.24 -14.14
CA ASN A 105 0.27 0.05 -15.59
C ASN A 105 -0.64 -1.15 -15.92
N PRO A 106 -1.80 -0.94 -16.56
CA PRO A 106 -2.76 -2.02 -16.86
C PRO A 106 -2.22 -3.08 -17.80
N GLU A 107 -1.19 -2.78 -18.59
CA GLU A 107 -0.58 -3.74 -19.53
C GLU A 107 0.19 -4.86 -18.81
N ASN A 108 0.53 -4.67 -17.53
CA ASN A 108 1.21 -5.68 -16.73
C ASN A 108 0.26 -6.74 -16.14
N TYR A 109 -1.04 -6.67 -16.41
CA TYR A 109 -2.06 -7.53 -15.82
C TYR A 109 -2.90 -8.22 -16.89
N ALA A 110 -3.40 -9.43 -16.59
CA ALA A 110 -4.20 -10.21 -17.52
C ALA A 110 -5.60 -9.61 -17.76
N GLY A 111 -6.09 -8.80 -16.82
CA GLY A 111 -7.39 -8.14 -16.94
C GLY A 111 -7.71 -7.22 -15.77
N GLU A 112 -8.89 -6.62 -15.84
CA GLU A 112 -9.37 -5.64 -14.87
C GLU A 112 -9.43 -6.20 -13.44
N SER A 113 -9.85 -7.46 -13.28
CA SER A 113 -9.90 -8.11 -11.96
C SER A 113 -8.52 -8.18 -11.29
N ASP A 114 -7.47 -8.49 -12.07
CA ASP A 114 -6.11 -8.58 -11.54
C ASP A 114 -5.55 -7.21 -11.16
N ILE A 115 -5.89 -6.17 -11.92
CA ILE A 115 -5.56 -4.77 -11.59
C ILE A 115 -6.15 -4.41 -10.23
N TYR A 116 -7.45 -4.64 -10.04
CA TYR A 116 -8.13 -4.28 -8.79
C TYR A 116 -7.72 -5.16 -7.61
N LYS A 117 -7.37 -6.44 -7.85
CA LYS A 117 -6.75 -7.30 -6.83
C LYS A 117 -5.41 -6.74 -6.36
N ASN A 118 -4.59 -6.23 -7.29
CA ASN A 118 -3.32 -5.59 -6.95
C ASN A 118 -3.52 -4.30 -6.14
N ILE A 119 -4.48 -3.45 -6.56
CA ILE A 119 -4.85 -2.23 -5.81
C ILE A 119 -5.34 -2.59 -4.41
N TYR A 120 -6.18 -3.61 -4.27
CA TYR A 120 -6.64 -4.10 -2.98
C TYR A 120 -5.46 -4.53 -2.08
N GLN A 121 -4.51 -5.31 -2.61
CA GLN A 121 -3.32 -5.72 -1.88
C GLN A 121 -2.47 -4.52 -1.45
N ALA A 122 -2.36 -3.48 -2.31
CA ALA A 122 -1.66 -2.25 -1.99
C ALA A 122 -2.31 -1.50 -0.81
N VAL A 123 -3.63 -1.33 -0.83
CA VAL A 123 -4.38 -0.70 0.27
C VAL A 123 -4.27 -1.55 1.53
N LYS A 124 -4.44 -2.87 1.41
CA LYS A 124 -4.37 -3.81 2.55
C LYS A 124 -2.99 -3.79 3.21
N SER A 125 -1.91 -3.77 2.45
CA SER A 125 -0.55 -3.75 3.00
C SER A 125 -0.32 -2.54 3.91
N ILE A 126 -0.80 -1.37 3.51
CA ILE A 126 -0.66 -0.15 4.31
C ILE A 126 -1.65 -0.16 5.49
N TYR A 127 -2.85 -0.67 5.28
CA TYR A 127 -3.85 -0.83 6.34
C TYR A 127 -3.34 -1.76 7.44
N ASP A 128 -2.80 -2.93 7.09
CA ASP A 128 -2.30 -3.91 8.06
C ASP A 128 -1.16 -3.33 8.90
N VAL A 129 -0.27 -2.57 8.27
CA VAL A 129 0.86 -1.92 8.94
C VAL A 129 0.43 -0.80 9.89
N ALA A 130 -0.45 0.08 9.43
CA ALA A 130 -0.74 1.33 10.12
C ALA A 130 -1.96 1.25 11.05
N CYS A 131 -2.89 0.33 10.78
CA CYS A 131 -4.20 0.31 11.45
C CYS A 131 -4.49 -0.99 12.22
N ILE A 132 -3.65 -2.03 12.09
CA ILE A 132 -3.82 -3.32 12.77
C ILE A 132 -2.64 -3.57 13.70
N PRO A 133 -2.87 -3.97 14.97
CA PRO A 133 -1.78 -4.40 15.86
C PRO A 133 -1.05 -5.61 15.29
N GLY A 134 0.28 -5.53 15.25
CA GLY A 134 1.16 -6.61 14.78
C GLY A 134 2.21 -6.98 15.83
N LEU A 135 3.15 -7.87 15.46
CA LEU A 135 4.32 -8.19 16.27
C LEU A 135 5.29 -7.02 16.36
N VAL A 136 5.44 -6.29 15.27
CA VAL A 136 6.19 -5.04 15.20
C VAL A 136 5.27 -4.02 14.56
N ASN A 137 4.80 -3.10 15.39
CA ASN A 137 3.90 -2.06 14.96
C ASN A 137 4.68 -0.91 14.32
N LEU A 138 4.15 -0.45 13.20
CA LEU A 138 4.53 0.82 12.61
C LEU A 138 3.45 1.86 12.94
N ASP A 139 3.87 3.08 13.08
CA ASP A 139 2.94 4.17 13.34
C ASP A 139 2.67 5.00 12.07
N LEU A 140 1.78 5.99 12.21
CA LEU A 140 1.45 6.87 11.10
C LEU A 140 2.67 7.67 10.62
N CYS A 141 3.62 8.01 11.52
CA CYS A 141 4.83 8.75 11.17
C CYS A 141 5.76 7.91 10.29
N ASP A 142 5.79 6.59 10.47
CA ASP A 142 6.57 5.66 9.63
C ASP A 142 6.03 5.66 8.20
N VAL A 143 4.70 5.59 8.04
CA VAL A 143 4.05 5.68 6.72
C VAL A 143 4.28 7.05 6.09
N GLN A 144 4.21 8.12 6.89
CA GLN A 144 4.52 9.48 6.42
C GLN A 144 5.96 9.61 5.92
N ALA A 145 6.93 9.02 6.61
CA ALA A 145 8.33 9.07 6.22
C ALA A 145 8.60 8.45 4.84
N VAL A 146 7.80 7.46 4.46
CA VAL A 146 7.91 6.80 3.15
C VAL A 146 7.10 7.53 2.07
N CYS A 147 5.96 8.11 2.42
CA CYS A 147 5.04 8.69 1.44
C CYS A 147 5.23 10.19 1.24
N ASN A 148 5.41 10.97 2.33
CA ASN A 148 5.39 12.42 2.23
C ASN A 148 6.67 12.96 1.56
N ASP A 149 6.53 14.10 0.88
CA ASP A 149 7.60 14.75 0.12
C ASP A 149 8.17 13.91 -1.04
N LYS A 150 7.48 12.83 -1.38
CA LYS A 150 7.81 11.98 -2.54
C LYS A 150 6.92 12.34 -3.73
N LYS A 151 7.43 12.04 -4.93
CA LYS A 151 6.68 12.23 -6.17
C LYS A 151 6.01 10.94 -6.64
N LYS A 152 6.68 9.83 -6.39
CA LYS A 152 6.28 8.51 -6.87
C LYS A 152 6.34 7.48 -5.75
N LEU A 153 5.36 6.60 -5.76
CA LEU A 153 5.36 5.41 -4.92
C LEU A 153 5.43 4.16 -5.79
N LEU A 154 6.20 3.19 -5.35
CA LEU A 154 6.25 1.86 -5.91
C LEU A 154 5.79 0.90 -4.83
N LEU A 155 4.90 -0.02 -5.18
CA LEU A 155 4.43 -1.03 -4.26
C LEU A 155 4.29 -2.38 -4.96
N ALA A 156 4.81 -3.42 -4.33
CA ALA A 156 4.52 -4.79 -4.71
C ALA A 156 4.46 -5.71 -3.50
N THR A 157 3.73 -6.79 -3.69
CA THR A 157 3.56 -7.84 -2.69
C THR A 157 3.95 -9.18 -3.31
N GLY A 158 4.75 -9.96 -2.59
CA GLY A 158 5.07 -11.34 -2.91
C GLY A 158 4.53 -12.28 -1.85
N GLU A 159 4.25 -13.52 -2.23
CA GLU A 159 3.74 -14.56 -1.35
C GLU A 159 4.50 -15.85 -1.57
N ALA A 160 4.79 -16.58 -0.50
CA ALA A 160 5.44 -17.89 -0.56
C ALA A 160 5.07 -18.75 0.64
N GLU A 161 5.28 -20.05 0.50
CA GLU A 161 5.07 -21.06 1.54
C GLU A 161 6.34 -21.89 1.76
N GLY A 162 6.44 -22.51 2.92
CA GLY A 162 7.48 -23.48 3.25
C GLY A 162 8.81 -22.85 3.65
N GLU A 163 9.89 -23.63 3.52
CA GLU A 163 11.24 -23.22 3.94
C GLU A 163 11.71 -21.98 3.16
N LYS A 164 12.22 -20.96 3.86
CA LYS A 164 12.66 -19.65 3.31
C LYS A 164 11.54 -18.84 2.65
N ALA A 165 10.29 -19.05 3.06
CA ALA A 165 9.13 -18.34 2.52
C ALA A 165 9.31 -16.82 2.52
N CYS A 166 9.84 -16.23 3.60
CA CYS A 166 10.10 -14.79 3.67
C CYS A 166 11.02 -14.29 2.55
N LYS A 167 12.14 -14.98 2.32
CA LYS A 167 13.08 -14.62 1.25
C LYS A 167 12.48 -14.79 -0.15
N ILE A 168 11.76 -15.88 -0.38
CA ILE A 168 11.11 -16.15 -1.67
C ILE A 168 10.03 -15.11 -1.94
N ALA A 169 9.20 -14.78 -0.96
CA ALA A 169 8.17 -13.74 -1.07
C ALA A 169 8.80 -12.36 -1.32
N ALA A 170 9.91 -12.02 -0.63
CA ALA A 170 10.65 -10.79 -0.89
C ALA A 170 11.18 -10.71 -2.33
N MET A 171 11.77 -11.79 -2.83
CA MET A 171 12.26 -11.84 -4.22
C MET A 171 11.13 -11.74 -5.23
N GLU A 172 9.96 -12.32 -4.96
CA GLU A 172 8.79 -12.15 -5.82
C GLU A 172 8.31 -10.70 -5.87
N ALA A 173 8.21 -10.02 -4.70
CA ALA A 173 7.86 -8.61 -4.63
C ALA A 173 8.87 -7.74 -5.40
N ILE A 174 10.18 -7.95 -5.20
CA ILE A 174 11.26 -7.26 -5.91
C ILE A 174 11.16 -7.48 -7.43
N ASN A 175 10.89 -8.70 -7.89
CA ASN A 175 10.72 -9.01 -9.31
C ASN A 175 9.51 -8.26 -9.91
N LYS A 176 8.40 -8.15 -9.16
CA LYS A 176 7.23 -7.37 -9.56
C LYS A 176 7.58 -5.88 -9.67
N LEU A 177 8.28 -5.31 -8.68
CA LEU A 177 8.74 -3.91 -8.71
C LEU A 177 9.65 -3.65 -9.91
N THR A 178 10.62 -4.54 -10.15
CA THR A 178 11.57 -4.41 -11.26
C THR A 178 10.87 -4.48 -12.63
N LYS A 179 9.87 -5.33 -12.79
CA LYS A 179 9.07 -5.43 -14.02
C LYS A 179 8.22 -4.18 -14.27
N GLN A 180 7.70 -3.57 -13.21
CA GLN A 180 6.83 -2.40 -13.31
C GLN A 180 7.61 -1.10 -13.58
N ASN A 181 8.78 -0.95 -12.97
CA ASN A 181 9.46 0.35 -12.87
C ASN A 181 10.97 0.29 -13.14
N GLY A 182 11.52 -0.87 -13.47
CA GLY A 182 12.98 -1.06 -13.48
C GLY A 182 13.54 -1.16 -12.06
N LYS A 183 14.85 -0.96 -11.91
CA LYS A 183 15.51 -0.90 -10.59
C LYS A 183 15.14 0.43 -9.92
N ALA A 184 14.73 0.40 -8.64
CA ALA A 184 14.48 1.60 -7.87
C ALA A 184 15.76 2.44 -7.71
N GLN A 185 15.61 3.76 -7.68
CA GLN A 185 16.75 4.65 -7.41
C GLN A 185 17.07 4.61 -5.90
N SER A 186 18.35 4.44 -5.56
CA SER A 186 18.75 4.36 -4.15
C SER A 186 18.82 5.72 -3.46
N VAL A 187 19.13 6.79 -4.19
CA VAL A 187 19.33 8.12 -3.62
C VAL A 187 18.01 8.75 -3.20
N GLY A 188 17.86 9.00 -1.90
CA GLY A 188 16.66 9.61 -1.31
C GLY A 188 15.46 8.67 -1.18
N THR A 189 15.66 7.40 -1.46
CA THR A 189 14.65 6.34 -1.33
C THR A 189 14.44 5.99 0.13
N THR A 190 13.18 5.82 0.53
CA THR A 190 12.81 5.24 1.82
C THR A 190 11.92 4.04 1.55
N VAL A 191 12.18 2.94 2.24
CA VAL A 191 11.47 1.68 2.08
C VAL A 191 10.65 1.38 3.32
N LEU A 192 9.38 1.06 3.14
CA LEU A 192 8.57 0.42 4.16
C LEU A 192 8.38 -1.04 3.76
N LEU A 193 8.80 -1.91 4.65
CA LEU A 193 8.71 -3.35 4.51
C LEU A 193 7.69 -3.88 5.52
N ASN A 194 6.70 -4.64 5.06
CA ASN A 194 5.83 -5.39 5.95
C ASN A 194 5.89 -6.89 5.64
N VAL A 195 6.12 -7.68 6.68
CA VAL A 195 6.07 -9.14 6.60
C VAL A 195 4.82 -9.60 7.34
N THR A 196 3.93 -10.31 6.66
CA THR A 196 2.67 -10.80 7.23
C THR A 196 2.64 -12.32 7.14
N GLY A 197 2.27 -12.97 8.23
CA GLY A 197 2.11 -14.41 8.32
C GLY A 197 1.25 -14.81 9.52
N SER A 198 1.03 -16.09 9.74
CA SER A 198 0.42 -16.58 10.99
C SER A 198 1.43 -16.52 12.13
N GLU A 199 0.97 -16.51 13.38
CA GLU A 199 1.84 -16.52 14.56
C GLU A 199 2.78 -17.76 14.57
N ALA A 200 2.37 -18.85 13.93
CA ALA A 200 3.13 -20.10 13.89
C ALA A 200 4.32 -20.04 12.92
N ASN A 201 4.24 -19.25 11.85
CA ASN A 201 5.22 -19.26 10.77
C ASN A 201 6.04 -17.98 10.61
N LEU A 202 5.81 -16.96 11.45
CA LEU A 202 6.54 -15.69 11.39
C LEU A 202 7.65 -15.66 12.44
N SER A 203 8.90 -15.55 12.00
CA SER A 203 10.06 -15.43 12.89
C SER A 203 10.90 -14.17 12.62
N MET A 204 11.48 -13.61 13.69
CA MET A 204 12.34 -12.41 13.61
C MET A 204 13.60 -12.63 12.76
N TYR A 205 14.14 -13.85 12.70
CA TYR A 205 15.32 -14.16 11.90
C TYR A 205 15.04 -14.09 10.41
N GLU A 206 13.86 -14.57 9.98
CA GLU A 206 13.47 -14.53 8.57
C GLU A 206 13.19 -13.10 8.09
N ILE A 207 12.70 -12.22 8.98
CA ILE A 207 12.48 -10.80 8.67
C ILE A 207 13.81 -10.08 8.39
N GLN A 208 14.88 -10.43 9.12
CA GLN A 208 16.21 -9.88 8.86
C GLN A 208 16.73 -10.27 7.46
N ASP A 209 16.55 -11.53 7.05
CA ASP A 209 16.94 -12.02 5.72
C ASP A 209 16.23 -11.25 4.59
N VAL A 210 14.98 -10.83 4.81
CA VAL A 210 14.23 -9.99 3.86
C VAL A 210 14.90 -8.62 3.70
N SER A 211 15.28 -7.97 4.80
CA SER A 211 15.93 -6.66 4.75
C SER A 211 17.27 -6.73 4.00
N GLU A 212 18.08 -7.76 4.24
CA GLU A 212 19.32 -7.98 3.49
C GLU A 212 19.08 -8.16 1.99
N THR A 213 18.03 -8.91 1.63
CA THR A 213 17.65 -9.12 0.22
C THR A 213 17.27 -7.80 -0.47
N ILE A 214 16.62 -6.88 0.25
CA ILE A 214 16.28 -5.55 -0.27
C ILE A 214 17.51 -4.66 -0.42
N TYR A 215 18.43 -4.66 0.56
CA TYR A 215 19.68 -3.90 0.45
C TYR A 215 20.53 -4.36 -0.74
N ASP A 216 20.62 -5.67 -0.99
CA ASP A 216 21.33 -6.22 -2.12
C ASP A 216 20.70 -5.82 -3.47
N TRP A 217 19.36 -5.77 -3.53
CA TRP A 217 18.64 -5.34 -4.72
C TRP A 217 18.82 -3.85 -5.01
N LEU A 218 18.75 -2.99 -4.00
CA LEU A 218 18.95 -1.55 -4.13
C LEU A 218 20.42 -1.19 -4.40
N ASP A 219 21.35 -2.08 -4.07
CA ASP A 219 22.80 -1.84 -4.10
C ASP A 219 23.18 -0.61 -3.22
N ASP A 220 22.45 -0.42 -2.12
CA ASP A 220 22.66 0.68 -1.19
C ASP A 220 22.29 0.25 0.24
N LYS A 221 23.33 0.13 1.06
CA LYS A 221 23.18 -0.23 2.49
C LYS A 221 22.83 0.95 3.39
N GLN A 222 22.76 2.18 2.84
CA GLN A 222 22.39 3.39 3.57
C GLN A 222 20.92 3.76 3.40
N THR A 223 20.21 3.08 2.51
CA THR A 223 18.75 3.26 2.36
C THR A 223 18.05 2.99 3.68
N ALA A 224 17.19 3.92 4.10
CA ALA A 224 16.36 3.71 5.29
C ALA A 224 15.28 2.67 5.01
N ILE A 225 15.35 1.53 5.68
CA ILE A 225 14.29 0.51 5.67
C ILE A 225 13.56 0.57 7.00
N ILE A 226 12.28 0.94 6.94
CA ILE A 226 11.34 0.88 8.06
C ILE A 226 10.56 -0.42 7.91
N TRP A 227 10.57 -1.28 8.91
CA TRP A 227 9.96 -2.59 8.80
C TRP A 227 8.95 -2.89 9.91
N GLY A 228 7.87 -3.55 9.54
CA GLY A 228 6.82 -4.05 10.41
C GLY A 228 6.57 -5.53 10.22
N ALA A 229 5.89 -6.12 11.18
CA ALA A 229 5.46 -7.51 11.12
C ALA A 229 4.02 -7.64 11.62
N SER A 230 3.13 -8.10 10.76
CA SER A 230 1.69 -8.23 11.02
C SER A 230 1.27 -9.69 11.12
N ILE A 231 0.31 -9.99 11.98
CA ILE A 231 -0.28 -11.32 12.09
C ILE A 231 -1.60 -11.36 11.33
N ASP A 232 -1.71 -12.34 10.43
CA ASP A 232 -2.94 -12.67 9.72
C ASP A 232 -3.10 -14.19 9.66
N GLU A 233 -3.90 -14.73 10.58
CA GLU A 233 -4.13 -16.18 10.70
C GLU A 233 -4.85 -16.78 9.48
N SER A 234 -5.43 -15.96 8.61
CA SER A 234 -6.06 -16.42 7.37
C SER A 234 -5.05 -16.84 6.29
N LEU A 235 -3.77 -16.53 6.51
CA LEU A 235 -2.70 -16.90 5.60
C LEU A 235 -2.20 -18.34 5.80
N ASP A 236 -2.55 -18.99 6.92
CA ASP A 236 -2.05 -20.33 7.28
C ASP A 236 -0.51 -20.41 7.15
N ASP A 237 -0.02 -21.22 6.21
CA ASP A 237 1.42 -21.41 5.96
C ASP A 237 2.04 -20.38 4.99
N VAL A 238 1.24 -19.45 4.47
CA VAL A 238 1.70 -18.42 3.54
C VAL A 238 2.36 -17.27 4.29
N ILE A 239 3.54 -16.86 3.83
CA ILE A 239 4.16 -15.58 4.18
C ILE A 239 3.94 -14.60 3.05
N ARG A 240 3.50 -13.40 3.41
CA ARG A 240 3.35 -12.26 2.51
C ARG A 240 4.37 -11.19 2.84
N VAL A 241 5.12 -10.74 1.84
CA VAL A 241 6.07 -9.62 1.95
C VAL A 241 5.58 -8.48 1.08
N SER A 242 5.33 -7.32 1.68
CA SER A 242 4.93 -6.10 1.00
C SER A 242 6.04 -5.06 1.09
N ILE A 243 6.43 -4.49 -0.05
CA ILE A 243 7.49 -3.49 -0.17
C ILE A 243 6.88 -2.23 -0.77
N LEU A 244 6.85 -1.14 0.01
CA LEU A 244 6.49 0.19 -0.44
C LEU A 244 7.74 1.06 -0.50
N ILE A 245 7.95 1.74 -1.61
CA ILE A 245 9.11 2.60 -1.85
C ILE A 245 8.63 3.99 -2.21
N GLY A 246 9.17 5.01 -1.55
CA GLY A 246 8.97 6.43 -1.87
C GLY A 246 10.18 7.01 -2.59
N GLU A 247 9.96 7.54 -3.82
CA GLU A 247 10.97 8.18 -4.68
C GLU A 247 10.66 9.67 -4.95
#